data_88747ae447586cb30ca912c2013648a7
#
_entry.id   88747ae447586cb30ca912c2013648a7
#
_cell.length_a   1.000
_cell.length_b   1.000
_cell.length_c   1.000
_cell.angle_alpha   90.00
_cell.angle_beta   90.00
_cell.angle_gamma   90.00
#
_symmetry.space_group_name_H-M   'P 1'
#
loop_
_entity.id
_entity.type
_entity.pdbx_description
1 polymer ?
#
loop_
_entity_poly.entity_id
_entity_poly.type
_entity_poly.pdbx_seq_one_letter_code
_entity_poly.pdbx_strand_id
1 'polypeptide(L)'
;MNRLYIFLLALLCSIISVAQGQQIKVACVGNSITWGHGIQDRSHNTYPAQLQQLLGDGFEVRNFGNNGKCAQDEADDPYTKTKEYADALAFLPDIVIIKLGTNDSKPQNWKDTKRFKRGLEKIAVSFSKLSSNPRIIMALPATAFSHAWAINDSIITAGIIPACQQIAAHHKWQVVDLHQKTSTLSNLFPDGIHPNETGAGIIAQAIRDAIREDANRPQVTFYSDLGNIVIELFNETPLHRDNFLRQVKNKTFDGVLWHRVIKNFIIQTGDRLSKNAKPGQMLGEGDEKPSDHIPAEFRAPLYFHQRGMLNAAREGDDVNPEQKSSSTQFTIVTGMIYDDEKLDNCQKRIDEWTNGHFKLTPEMRETYKTIGGAAHLDGSYTVFGRVVSGMDVVEKIERATTDQHDRPIHDFRITKAKITKK
;
A
#
# COMPACT_ATOMS: atom_id res chain seq x y z
N MET A 1 39.16 -55.54 -0.48
CA MET A 1 38.54 -54.64 -1.46
C MET A 1 37.47 -53.84 -0.75
N ASN A 2 37.85 -52.68 -0.22
CA ASN A 2 36.94 -51.79 0.52
C ASN A 2 36.30 -50.83 -0.46
N ARG A 3 34.97 -50.89 -0.56
CA ARG A 3 34.18 -49.85 -1.26
C ARG A 3 33.73 -48.82 -0.24
N LEU A 4 34.35 -47.65 -0.34
CA LEU A 4 34.03 -46.45 0.42
C LEU A 4 32.73 -45.85 -0.15
N TYR A 5 31.64 -45.89 0.61
CA TYR A 5 30.38 -45.16 0.29
C TYR A 5 30.52 -43.73 0.79
N ILE A 6 30.75 -42.81 -0.13
CA ILE A 6 30.65 -41.39 0.11
C ILE A 6 29.15 -41.02 0.09
N PHE A 7 28.58 -40.79 1.29
CA PHE A 7 27.26 -40.17 1.40
C PHE A 7 27.42 -38.67 1.15
N LEU A 8 26.98 -38.23 -0.04
CA LEU A 8 26.77 -36.81 -0.33
C LEU A 8 25.52 -36.39 0.46
N LEU A 9 25.71 -35.74 1.61
CA LEU A 9 24.63 -35.01 2.29
C LEU A 9 24.38 -33.74 1.48
N ALA A 10 23.45 -33.80 0.52
CA ALA A 10 22.87 -32.60 -0.08
C ALA A 10 22.02 -31.94 1.02
N LEU A 11 22.58 -30.90 1.62
CA LEU A 11 21.83 -29.97 2.48
C LEU A 11 20.83 -29.23 1.58
N LEU A 12 19.63 -29.77 1.44
CA LEU A 12 18.50 -29.02 0.94
C LEU A 12 18.16 -27.97 2.01
N CYS A 13 18.75 -26.80 1.90
CA CYS A 13 18.17 -25.59 2.44
C CYS A 13 16.86 -25.36 1.69
N SER A 14 15.79 -25.95 2.17
CA SER A 14 14.43 -25.56 1.81
C SER A 14 14.26 -24.13 2.32
N ILE A 15 14.51 -23.15 1.46
CA ILE A 15 14.01 -21.81 1.67
C ILE A 15 12.51 -21.99 1.65
N ILE A 16 11.89 -22.02 2.83
CA ILE A 16 10.43 -21.91 2.96
C ILE A 16 10.13 -20.47 2.50
N SER A 17 9.93 -20.31 1.21
CA SER A 17 9.34 -19.10 0.65
C SER A 17 7.90 -19.13 1.17
N VAL A 18 7.62 -18.36 2.22
CA VAL A 18 6.25 -18.01 2.57
C VAL A 18 5.61 -17.56 1.26
N ALA A 19 4.50 -18.19 0.86
CA ALA A 19 3.80 -17.84 -0.37
C ALA A 19 3.14 -16.46 -0.17
N GLN A 20 3.99 -15.44 -0.16
CA GLN A 20 3.56 -14.05 -0.14
C GLN A 20 2.82 -13.77 -1.45
N GLY A 21 1.67 -13.14 -1.38
CA GLY A 21 0.94 -12.69 -2.58
C GLY A 21 1.87 -11.93 -3.52
N GLN A 22 1.56 -11.97 -4.83
CA GLN A 22 2.37 -11.32 -5.86
C GLN A 22 2.70 -9.87 -5.48
N GLN A 23 3.97 -9.46 -5.63
CA GLN A 23 4.38 -8.08 -5.41
C GLN A 23 3.60 -7.12 -6.31
N ILE A 24 3.24 -5.96 -5.77
CA ILE A 24 2.63 -4.87 -6.54
C ILE A 24 3.73 -4.13 -7.30
N LYS A 25 3.63 -4.11 -8.60
CA LYS A 25 4.60 -3.48 -9.50
C LYS A 25 4.33 -1.99 -9.65
N VAL A 26 5.32 -1.17 -9.30
CA VAL A 26 5.26 0.30 -9.41
C VAL A 26 6.26 0.78 -10.43
N ALA A 27 5.79 1.39 -11.52
CA ALA A 27 6.65 2.01 -12.52
C ALA A 27 6.78 3.52 -12.26
N CYS A 28 8.00 4.00 -11.99
CA CYS A 28 8.32 5.41 -11.90
C CYS A 28 8.80 5.92 -13.26
N VAL A 29 7.89 6.48 -14.05
CA VAL A 29 8.11 7.03 -15.41
C VAL A 29 8.45 8.51 -15.30
N GLY A 30 9.55 8.97 -15.91
CA GLY A 30 9.91 10.37 -15.83
C GLY A 30 11.25 10.78 -16.46
N ASN A 31 11.67 11.96 -16.11
CA ASN A 31 12.89 12.60 -16.61
C ASN A 31 14.09 12.45 -15.64
N SER A 32 15.01 13.41 -15.63
CA SER A 32 16.22 13.43 -14.81
C SER A 32 15.98 13.35 -13.31
N ILE A 33 14.90 13.93 -12.80
CA ILE A 33 14.55 13.84 -11.38
C ILE A 33 14.17 12.40 -11.00
N THR A 34 13.46 11.69 -11.89
CA THR A 34 13.16 10.27 -11.71
C THR A 34 14.42 9.41 -11.87
N TRP A 35 15.22 9.72 -12.87
CA TRP A 35 16.53 9.05 -13.08
C TRP A 35 17.45 9.20 -11.88
N GLY A 36 17.41 10.35 -11.19
CA GLY A 36 18.26 10.68 -10.03
C GLY A 36 19.53 11.46 -10.43
N HIS A 37 19.37 12.49 -11.28
CA HIS A 37 20.50 13.37 -11.65
C HIS A 37 21.05 14.06 -10.42
N GLY A 38 22.38 14.05 -10.26
CA GLY A 38 23.07 14.65 -9.09
C GLY A 38 23.12 13.78 -7.85
N ILE A 39 22.40 12.67 -7.79
CA ILE A 39 22.41 11.71 -6.67
C ILE A 39 23.52 10.68 -6.89
N GLN A 40 24.43 10.56 -5.91
CA GLN A 40 25.59 9.67 -6.03
C GLN A 40 25.20 8.19 -5.97
N ASP A 41 24.61 7.75 -4.86
CA ASP A 41 24.11 6.36 -4.71
C ASP A 41 22.68 6.27 -5.19
N ARG A 42 22.49 6.18 -6.49
CA ARG A 42 21.18 6.11 -7.13
C ARG A 42 20.39 4.84 -6.76
N SER A 43 21.07 3.76 -6.41
CA SER A 43 20.43 2.50 -6.04
C SER A 43 19.66 2.59 -4.72
N HIS A 44 20.02 3.54 -3.84
CA HIS A 44 19.38 3.72 -2.54
C HIS A 44 18.69 5.09 -2.38
N ASN A 45 19.18 6.14 -3.04
CA ASN A 45 18.85 7.52 -2.69
C ASN A 45 17.99 8.27 -3.72
N THR A 46 17.73 7.69 -4.90
CA THR A 46 16.72 8.26 -5.82
C THR A 46 15.33 8.15 -5.22
N TYR A 47 14.36 9.01 -5.63
CA TYR A 47 13.02 8.89 -5.08
C TYR A 47 12.36 7.52 -5.37
N PRO A 48 12.58 6.84 -6.53
CA PRO A 48 12.06 5.48 -6.70
C PRO A 48 12.68 4.46 -5.74
N ALA A 49 13.97 4.56 -5.45
CA ALA A 49 14.66 3.67 -4.52
C ALA A 49 14.18 3.91 -3.07
N GLN A 50 14.04 5.16 -2.65
CA GLN A 50 13.48 5.50 -1.35
C GLN A 50 11.98 5.12 -1.25
N LEU A 51 11.22 5.24 -2.36
CA LEU A 51 9.84 4.77 -2.42
C LEU A 51 9.76 3.26 -2.21
N GLN A 52 10.68 2.47 -2.79
CA GLN A 52 10.78 1.03 -2.53
C GLN A 52 10.93 0.74 -1.04
N GLN A 53 11.81 1.47 -0.34
CA GLN A 53 12.01 1.31 1.10
C GLN A 53 10.74 1.65 1.90
N LEU A 54 10.05 2.74 1.52
CA LEU A 54 8.81 3.18 2.16
C LEU A 54 7.61 2.26 1.93
N LEU A 55 7.58 1.52 0.83
CA LEU A 55 6.51 0.58 0.47
C LEU A 55 6.79 -0.84 0.97
N GLY A 56 8.06 -1.21 1.16
CA GLY A 56 8.49 -2.53 1.65
C GLY A 56 8.43 -3.64 0.60
N ASP A 57 8.65 -4.88 1.06
CA ASP A 57 8.85 -6.06 0.21
C ASP A 57 7.60 -6.52 -0.55
N GLY A 58 6.43 -6.05 -0.14
CA GLY A 58 5.17 -6.28 -0.87
C GLY A 58 5.06 -5.55 -2.21
N PHE A 59 6.06 -4.72 -2.55
CA PHE A 59 6.10 -3.93 -3.77
C PHE A 59 7.40 -4.18 -4.54
N GLU A 60 7.34 -4.00 -5.87
CA GLU A 60 8.49 -3.94 -6.75
C GLU A 60 8.47 -2.58 -7.46
N VAL A 61 9.31 -1.64 -6.97
CA VAL A 61 9.41 -0.29 -7.54
C VAL A 61 10.56 -0.22 -8.54
N ARG A 62 10.27 0.11 -9.79
CA ARG A 62 11.30 0.29 -10.83
C ARG A 62 11.39 1.72 -11.32
N ASN A 63 12.64 2.16 -11.52
CA ASN A 63 13.00 3.45 -12.04
C ASN A 63 13.10 3.41 -13.56
N PHE A 64 12.16 4.04 -14.26
CA PHE A 64 12.15 4.23 -15.71
C PHE A 64 12.38 5.70 -16.07
N GLY A 65 13.15 6.43 -15.26
CA GLY A 65 13.57 7.78 -15.54
C GLY A 65 14.66 7.83 -16.61
N ASN A 66 14.65 8.87 -17.46
CA ASN A 66 15.72 9.15 -18.40
C ASN A 66 15.98 10.66 -18.49
N ASN A 67 17.27 11.04 -18.46
CA ASN A 67 17.69 12.45 -18.44
C ASN A 67 17.20 13.23 -19.65
N GLY A 68 16.79 14.48 -19.43
CA GLY A 68 16.45 15.42 -20.50
C GLY A 68 15.10 15.19 -21.18
N LYS A 69 14.38 14.11 -20.88
CA LYS A 69 13.21 13.69 -21.65
C LYS A 69 11.99 14.55 -21.45
N CYS A 70 11.25 14.71 -22.54
CA CYS A 70 10.01 15.48 -22.67
C CYS A 70 8.80 14.55 -22.87
N ALA A 71 7.63 15.03 -22.46
CA ALA A 71 6.36 14.35 -22.73
C ALA A 71 5.92 14.47 -24.20
N GLN A 72 6.28 15.57 -24.86
CA GLN A 72 5.90 15.87 -26.24
C GLN A 72 6.71 15.05 -27.24
N ASP A 73 6.04 14.42 -28.21
CA ASP A 73 6.71 13.64 -29.29
C ASP A 73 7.55 14.52 -30.24
N GLU A 74 7.16 15.79 -30.35
CA GLU A 74 7.82 16.76 -31.25
C GLU A 74 8.86 17.63 -30.51
N ALA A 75 9.16 17.34 -29.26
CA ALA A 75 10.26 17.99 -28.52
C ALA A 75 11.62 17.51 -29.00
N ASP A 76 12.69 18.18 -28.55
CA ASP A 76 14.06 17.81 -28.89
C ASP A 76 14.42 16.37 -28.45
N ASP A 77 13.84 15.90 -27.33
CA ASP A 77 14.17 14.60 -26.74
C ASP A 77 12.92 13.89 -26.15
N PRO A 78 12.08 13.25 -26.99
CA PRO A 78 10.83 12.62 -26.57
C PRO A 78 11.06 11.37 -25.72
N TYR A 79 10.34 11.26 -24.59
CA TYR A 79 10.37 10.08 -23.74
C TYR A 79 9.86 8.81 -24.45
N THR A 80 8.88 8.95 -25.35
CA THR A 80 8.30 7.82 -26.11
C THR A 80 9.29 7.09 -27.01
N LYS A 81 10.46 7.69 -27.30
CA LYS A 81 11.52 7.10 -28.12
C LYS A 81 12.61 6.39 -27.30
N THR A 82 12.44 6.31 -25.97
CA THR A 82 13.45 5.72 -25.09
C THR A 82 13.22 4.22 -24.86
N LYS A 83 14.30 3.52 -24.51
CA LYS A 83 14.23 2.14 -24.04
C LYS A 83 13.44 2.03 -22.75
N GLU A 84 13.60 3.00 -21.84
CA GLU A 84 12.91 3.05 -20.55
C GLU A 84 11.38 3.10 -20.71
N TYR A 85 10.88 3.79 -21.75
CA TYR A 85 9.45 3.78 -22.05
C TYR A 85 8.97 2.39 -22.49
N ALA A 86 9.69 1.73 -23.37
CA ALA A 86 9.37 0.38 -23.82
C ALA A 86 9.46 -0.64 -22.66
N ASP A 87 10.50 -0.54 -21.85
CA ASP A 87 10.69 -1.41 -20.69
C ASP A 87 9.60 -1.18 -19.63
N ALA A 88 9.18 0.06 -19.41
CA ALA A 88 8.09 0.38 -18.46
C ALA A 88 6.75 -0.22 -18.90
N LEU A 89 6.43 -0.22 -20.19
CA LEU A 89 5.25 -0.89 -20.74
C LEU A 89 5.36 -2.41 -20.61
N ALA A 90 6.52 -2.99 -20.92
CA ALA A 90 6.77 -4.44 -20.81
C ALA A 90 6.78 -4.94 -19.37
N PHE A 91 7.05 -4.07 -18.41
CA PHE A 91 7.00 -4.39 -16.97
C PHE A 91 5.61 -4.77 -16.49
N LEU A 92 4.54 -4.36 -17.20
CA LEU A 92 3.14 -4.56 -16.82
C LEU A 92 2.88 -4.13 -15.38
N PRO A 93 3.06 -2.84 -15.06
CA PRO A 93 2.91 -2.34 -13.69
C PRO A 93 1.45 -2.37 -13.22
N ASP A 94 1.25 -2.44 -11.90
CA ASP A 94 -0.04 -2.26 -11.24
C ASP A 94 -0.29 -0.77 -10.90
N ILE A 95 0.81 -0.01 -10.69
CA ILE A 95 0.77 1.43 -10.43
C ILE A 95 1.81 2.12 -11.33
N VAL A 96 1.41 3.22 -11.96
CA VAL A 96 2.32 4.04 -12.78
C VAL A 96 2.35 5.46 -12.24
N ILE A 97 3.54 5.93 -11.86
CA ILE A 97 3.80 7.32 -11.50
C ILE A 97 4.36 8.02 -12.73
N ILE A 98 3.64 8.99 -13.28
CA ILE A 98 4.10 9.75 -14.45
C ILE A 98 4.53 11.14 -14.01
N LYS A 99 5.85 11.40 -14.07
CA LYS A 99 6.49 12.67 -13.71
C LYS A 99 7.30 13.23 -14.89
N LEU A 100 6.59 13.82 -15.83
CA LEU A 100 7.15 14.52 -17.01
C LEU A 100 6.70 15.98 -17.03
N GLY A 101 7.25 16.79 -17.92
CA GLY A 101 6.89 18.18 -18.12
C GLY A 101 8.03 19.17 -17.81
N THR A 102 8.97 18.84 -16.92
CA THR A 102 10.06 19.77 -16.57
C THR A 102 10.85 20.21 -17.81
N ASN A 103 11.26 19.30 -18.67
CA ASN A 103 12.03 19.62 -19.90
C ASN A 103 11.15 20.20 -21.00
N ASP A 104 9.86 19.95 -20.97
CA ASP A 104 8.87 20.54 -21.88
C ASP A 104 8.75 22.05 -21.69
N SER A 105 9.16 22.61 -20.53
CA SER A 105 9.16 24.04 -20.24
C SER A 105 10.29 24.82 -20.93
N LYS A 106 11.27 24.13 -21.51
CA LYS A 106 12.37 24.79 -22.25
C LYS A 106 11.83 25.56 -23.47
N PRO A 107 12.38 26.74 -23.80
CA PRO A 107 11.87 27.55 -24.92
C PRO A 107 11.78 26.83 -26.26
N GLN A 108 12.73 25.92 -26.56
CA GLN A 108 12.73 25.15 -27.80
C GLN A 108 11.61 24.09 -27.83
N ASN A 109 11.16 23.61 -26.68
CA ASN A 109 10.16 22.56 -26.56
C ASN A 109 8.76 23.10 -26.34
N TRP A 110 8.61 24.18 -25.56
CA TRP A 110 7.32 24.76 -25.25
C TRP A 110 6.75 25.53 -26.44
N LYS A 111 5.58 25.11 -26.94
CA LYS A 111 4.82 25.84 -27.95
C LYS A 111 3.48 26.30 -27.39
N ASP A 112 2.71 25.38 -26.86
CA ASP A 112 1.42 25.64 -26.25
C ASP A 112 0.96 24.46 -25.38
N THR A 113 -0.03 24.72 -24.54
CA THR A 113 -0.63 23.73 -23.65
C THR A 113 -1.27 22.56 -24.40
N LYS A 114 -1.86 22.78 -25.59
CA LYS A 114 -2.55 21.74 -26.36
C LYS A 114 -1.56 20.68 -26.86
N ARG A 115 -0.40 21.11 -27.35
CA ARG A 115 0.66 20.23 -27.81
C ARG A 115 1.22 19.38 -26.66
N PHE A 116 1.53 20.01 -25.52
CA PHE A 116 1.99 19.31 -24.34
C PHE A 116 0.95 18.29 -23.84
N LYS A 117 -0.32 18.67 -23.73
CA LYS A 117 -1.42 17.76 -23.34
C LYS A 117 -1.46 16.51 -24.20
N ARG A 118 -1.41 16.67 -25.54
CA ARG A 118 -1.47 15.56 -26.48
C ARG A 118 -0.34 14.55 -26.25
N GLY A 119 0.90 15.03 -26.04
CA GLY A 119 2.06 14.17 -25.78
C GLY A 119 1.96 13.43 -24.46
N LEU A 120 1.67 14.16 -23.36
CA LEU A 120 1.56 13.55 -22.03
C LEU A 120 0.39 12.57 -21.94
N GLU A 121 -0.78 12.93 -22.49
CA GLU A 121 -1.97 12.07 -22.51
C GLU A 121 -1.72 10.78 -23.31
N LYS A 122 -1.01 10.86 -24.44
CA LYS A 122 -0.60 9.69 -25.23
C LYS A 122 0.21 8.71 -24.38
N ILE A 123 1.20 9.19 -23.61
CA ILE A 123 1.99 8.36 -22.70
C ILE A 123 1.10 7.73 -21.65
N ALA A 124 0.28 8.50 -20.95
CA ALA A 124 -0.55 8.00 -19.86
C ALA A 124 -1.60 6.97 -20.34
N VAL A 125 -2.23 7.24 -21.49
CA VAL A 125 -3.20 6.33 -22.11
C VAL A 125 -2.57 5.03 -22.58
N SER A 126 -1.29 5.03 -22.99
CA SER A 126 -0.60 3.77 -23.36
C SER A 126 -0.48 2.82 -22.17
N PHE A 127 -0.21 3.35 -20.98
CA PHE A 127 -0.22 2.55 -19.74
C PHE A 127 -1.63 2.10 -19.35
N SER A 128 -2.63 2.97 -19.44
CA SER A 128 -4.01 2.61 -19.06
C SER A 128 -4.63 1.49 -19.92
N LYS A 129 -4.03 1.18 -21.07
CA LYS A 129 -4.46 0.08 -21.97
C LYS A 129 -3.75 -1.24 -21.73
N LEU A 130 -2.82 -1.31 -20.79
CA LEU A 130 -2.11 -2.55 -20.46
C LEU A 130 -3.05 -3.57 -19.82
N SER A 131 -2.77 -4.85 -20.03
CA SER A 131 -3.54 -5.95 -19.45
C SER A 131 -3.52 -5.98 -17.92
N SER A 132 -2.49 -5.37 -17.29
CA SER A 132 -2.42 -5.17 -15.85
C SER A 132 -3.41 -4.13 -15.32
N ASN A 133 -4.05 -3.33 -16.20
CA ASN A 133 -5.00 -2.27 -15.85
C ASN A 133 -4.48 -1.35 -14.73
N PRO A 134 -3.32 -0.70 -14.89
CA PRO A 134 -2.64 -0.01 -13.81
C PRO A 134 -3.40 1.22 -13.32
N ARG A 135 -3.28 1.49 -12.03
CA ARG A 135 -3.61 2.78 -11.45
C ARG A 135 -2.60 3.83 -11.92
N ILE A 136 -3.08 4.92 -12.54
CA ILE A 136 -2.25 6.03 -13.00
C ILE A 136 -2.23 7.13 -11.94
N ILE A 137 -1.05 7.57 -11.55
CA ILE A 137 -0.82 8.72 -10.66
C ILE A 137 -0.01 9.75 -11.45
N MET A 138 -0.62 10.90 -11.68
CA MET A 138 0.02 12.03 -12.33
C MET A 138 0.78 12.86 -11.28
N ALA A 139 2.10 12.79 -11.30
CA ALA A 139 2.95 13.59 -10.42
C ALA A 139 3.33 14.89 -11.14
N LEU A 140 2.85 16.03 -10.63
CA LEU A 140 3.18 17.34 -11.18
C LEU A 140 4.70 17.59 -11.08
N PRO A 141 5.33 18.33 -12.01
CA PRO A 141 6.74 18.66 -11.91
C PRO A 141 7.07 19.33 -10.56
N ALA A 142 8.22 19.02 -9.99
CA ALA A 142 8.74 19.74 -8.83
C ALA A 142 9.05 21.20 -9.20
N THR A 143 9.09 22.10 -8.21
CA THR A 143 9.43 23.51 -8.39
C THR A 143 10.83 23.66 -8.99
N ALA A 144 10.97 24.52 -9.99
CA ALA A 144 12.25 24.90 -10.53
C ALA A 144 12.67 26.26 -9.95
N PHE A 145 13.74 26.26 -9.15
CA PHE A 145 14.25 27.44 -8.45
C PHE A 145 15.27 28.23 -9.26
N SER A 146 15.65 27.73 -10.43
CA SER A 146 16.60 28.36 -11.33
C SER A 146 16.21 28.14 -12.80
N HIS A 147 16.90 28.87 -13.70
CA HIS A 147 16.77 28.67 -15.13
C HIS A 147 17.87 27.73 -15.70
N ALA A 148 18.49 26.90 -14.86
CA ALA A 148 19.47 25.93 -15.31
C ALA A 148 18.85 25.06 -16.43
N TRP A 149 19.66 24.73 -17.45
CA TRP A 149 19.23 24.02 -18.67
C TRP A 149 18.02 24.66 -19.39
N ALA A 150 17.82 25.97 -19.24
CA ALA A 150 16.69 26.73 -19.81
C ALA A 150 15.30 26.24 -19.33
N ILE A 151 15.22 25.55 -18.18
CA ILE A 151 13.96 25.17 -17.55
C ILE A 151 13.27 26.42 -16.99
N ASN A 152 11.94 26.51 -17.15
CA ASN A 152 11.19 27.71 -16.85
C ASN A 152 9.98 27.39 -15.96
N ASP A 153 10.06 27.80 -14.68
CA ASP A 153 9.01 27.54 -13.70
C ASP A 153 7.71 28.29 -14.00
N SER A 154 7.77 29.46 -14.65
CA SER A 154 6.56 30.19 -15.06
C SER A 154 5.78 29.41 -16.11
N ILE A 155 6.44 28.70 -17.04
CA ILE A 155 5.80 27.81 -18.00
C ILE A 155 5.26 26.56 -17.27
N ILE A 156 6.02 26.01 -16.32
CA ILE A 156 5.56 24.87 -15.51
C ILE A 156 4.25 25.22 -14.80
N THR A 157 4.21 26.34 -14.10
CA THR A 157 3.03 26.80 -13.33
C THR A 157 1.85 27.20 -14.19
N ALA A 158 2.07 28.01 -15.24
CA ALA A 158 0.98 28.58 -16.03
C ALA A 158 0.46 27.63 -17.12
N GLY A 159 1.28 26.68 -17.59
CA GLY A 159 0.92 25.83 -18.74
C GLY A 159 0.92 24.34 -18.43
N ILE A 160 2.02 23.81 -17.86
CA ILE A 160 2.22 22.37 -17.69
C ILE A 160 1.36 21.82 -16.56
N ILE A 161 1.38 22.41 -15.38
CA ILE A 161 0.59 21.97 -14.23
C ILE A 161 -0.91 21.95 -14.54
N PRO A 162 -1.52 23.04 -15.07
CA PRO A 162 -2.93 23.02 -15.46
C PRO A 162 -3.26 21.95 -16.50
N ALA A 163 -2.34 21.68 -17.43
CA ALA A 163 -2.51 20.62 -18.42
C ALA A 163 -2.53 19.24 -17.80
N CYS A 164 -1.59 18.93 -16.89
CA CYS A 164 -1.57 17.68 -16.13
C CYS A 164 -2.86 17.48 -15.33
N GLN A 165 -3.32 18.50 -14.61
CA GLN A 165 -4.55 18.47 -13.84
C GLN A 165 -5.79 18.23 -14.72
N GLN A 166 -5.87 18.87 -15.89
CA GLN A 166 -7.00 18.68 -16.83
C GLN A 166 -7.01 17.25 -17.39
N ILE A 167 -5.84 16.68 -17.75
CA ILE A 167 -5.75 15.29 -18.21
C ILE A 167 -6.20 14.34 -17.09
N ALA A 168 -5.66 14.52 -15.89
CA ALA A 168 -6.00 13.69 -14.75
C ALA A 168 -7.50 13.77 -14.42
N ALA A 169 -8.11 14.95 -14.43
CA ALA A 169 -9.54 15.13 -14.17
C ALA A 169 -10.40 14.44 -15.25
N HIS A 170 -10.02 14.55 -16.54
CA HIS A 170 -10.74 13.92 -17.65
C HIS A 170 -10.78 12.39 -17.51
N HIS A 171 -9.67 11.79 -17.15
CA HIS A 171 -9.53 10.33 -16.99
C HIS A 171 -9.81 9.83 -15.57
N LYS A 172 -10.11 10.71 -14.63
CA LYS A 172 -10.28 10.40 -13.19
C LYS A 172 -9.01 9.77 -12.57
N TRP A 173 -7.85 10.19 -13.05
CA TRP A 173 -6.57 9.78 -12.47
C TRP A 173 -6.21 10.66 -11.27
N GLN A 174 -5.46 10.08 -10.34
CA GLN A 174 -5.00 10.81 -9.16
C GLN A 174 -3.86 11.77 -9.51
N VAL A 175 -3.80 12.89 -8.78
CA VAL A 175 -2.73 13.88 -8.90
C VAL A 175 -1.94 13.96 -7.60
N VAL A 176 -0.61 14.02 -7.71
CA VAL A 176 0.31 14.39 -6.62
C VAL A 176 0.96 15.71 -6.96
N ASP A 177 0.69 16.73 -6.17
CA ASP A 177 1.25 18.06 -6.37
C ASP A 177 2.66 18.15 -5.76
N LEU A 178 3.66 17.71 -6.52
CA LEU A 178 5.06 17.82 -6.11
C LEU A 178 5.55 19.26 -6.21
N HIS A 179 4.95 20.12 -7.06
CA HIS A 179 5.32 21.53 -7.14
C HIS A 179 5.07 22.23 -5.79
N GLN A 180 3.85 22.09 -5.28
CA GLN A 180 3.52 22.64 -3.97
C GLN A 180 4.37 22.02 -2.84
N LYS A 181 4.59 20.72 -2.86
CA LYS A 181 5.38 20.01 -1.84
C LYS A 181 6.83 20.45 -1.78
N THR A 182 7.40 20.92 -2.90
CA THR A 182 8.80 21.34 -2.98
C THR A 182 9.00 22.86 -2.99
N SER A 183 7.94 23.66 -3.06
CA SER A 183 8.00 25.12 -3.31
C SER A 183 8.83 25.94 -2.34
N THR A 184 9.03 25.47 -1.12
CA THR A 184 9.84 26.13 -0.07
C THR A 184 11.19 25.47 0.17
N LEU A 185 11.57 24.48 -0.64
CA LEU A 185 12.70 23.58 -0.39
C LEU A 185 13.91 23.86 -1.29
N SER A 186 14.15 25.13 -1.66
CA SER A 186 15.24 25.49 -2.58
C SER A 186 16.62 25.01 -2.12
N ASN A 187 16.85 24.95 -0.81
CA ASN A 187 18.09 24.44 -0.22
C ASN A 187 18.33 22.94 -0.46
N LEU A 188 17.30 22.20 -0.85
CA LEU A 188 17.39 20.77 -1.20
C LEU A 188 17.56 20.53 -2.71
N PHE A 189 17.69 21.61 -3.51
CA PHE A 189 17.88 21.58 -4.95
C PHE A 189 19.20 22.29 -5.32
N PRO A 190 20.35 21.61 -5.23
CA PRO A 190 21.68 22.25 -5.35
C PRO A 190 21.92 23.04 -6.64
N ASP A 191 21.33 22.62 -7.75
CA ASP A 191 21.40 23.30 -9.04
C ASP A 191 20.12 24.10 -9.38
N GLY A 192 19.18 24.12 -8.44
CA GLY A 192 17.87 24.75 -8.55
C GLY A 192 16.82 23.94 -9.32
N ILE A 193 17.16 22.74 -9.82
CA ILE A 193 16.25 21.88 -10.62
C ILE A 193 16.19 20.47 -10.05
N HIS A 194 17.32 19.87 -9.69
CA HIS A 194 17.42 18.48 -9.26
C HIS A 194 17.53 18.40 -7.74
N PRO A 195 16.68 17.61 -7.08
CA PRO A 195 16.76 17.43 -5.64
C PRO A 195 18.01 16.63 -5.24
N ASN A 196 18.56 16.95 -4.08
CA ASN A 196 19.50 16.07 -3.39
C ASN A 196 18.75 14.87 -2.78
N GLU A 197 19.46 14.00 -2.08
CA GLU A 197 18.91 12.79 -1.47
C GLU A 197 17.73 13.07 -0.52
N THR A 198 17.81 14.11 0.30
CA THR A 198 16.73 14.52 1.21
C THR A 198 15.50 15.01 0.43
N GLY A 199 15.71 15.85 -0.60
CA GLY A 199 14.63 16.31 -1.47
C GLY A 199 13.96 15.14 -2.24
N ALA A 200 14.74 14.16 -2.69
CA ALA A 200 14.22 12.94 -3.29
C ALA A 200 13.37 12.12 -2.30
N GLY A 201 13.77 12.08 -1.02
CA GLY A 201 12.99 11.45 0.04
C GLY A 201 11.64 12.11 0.27
N ILE A 202 11.56 13.44 0.23
CA ILE A 202 10.28 14.17 0.34
C ILE A 202 9.36 13.84 -0.85
N ILE A 203 9.91 13.74 -2.05
CA ILE A 203 9.16 13.30 -3.23
C ILE A 203 8.64 11.86 -3.05
N ALA A 204 9.48 10.95 -2.57
CA ALA A 204 9.11 9.56 -2.30
C ALA A 204 7.96 9.46 -1.27
N GLN A 205 8.03 10.23 -0.18
CA GLN A 205 6.98 10.29 0.85
C GLN A 205 5.66 10.80 0.27
N ALA A 206 5.67 11.87 -0.52
CA ALA A 206 4.47 12.41 -1.15
C ALA A 206 3.79 11.38 -2.09
N ILE A 207 4.58 10.60 -2.83
CA ILE A 207 4.07 9.55 -3.72
C ILE A 207 3.54 8.36 -2.89
N ARG A 208 4.25 7.93 -1.83
CA ARG A 208 3.77 6.90 -0.89
C ARG A 208 2.41 7.28 -0.31
N ASP A 209 2.27 8.51 0.16
CA ASP A 209 1.02 9.00 0.75
C ASP A 209 -0.12 8.98 -0.28
N ALA A 210 0.16 9.36 -1.52
CA ALA A 210 -0.81 9.24 -2.60
C ALA A 210 -1.22 7.78 -2.90
N ILE A 211 -0.29 6.83 -2.80
CA ILE A 211 -0.61 5.40 -2.91
C ILE A 211 -1.53 4.97 -1.75
N ARG A 212 -1.27 5.44 -0.52
CA ARG A 212 -2.09 5.16 0.66
C ARG A 212 -3.49 5.79 0.60
N GLU A 213 -3.63 6.93 -0.05
CA GLU A 213 -4.87 7.74 -0.11
C GLU A 213 -5.66 7.52 -1.41
N ASP A 214 -5.81 6.26 -1.84
CA ASP A 214 -6.59 5.96 -3.03
C ASP A 214 -8.08 6.25 -2.82
N ALA A 215 -8.59 7.27 -3.52
CA ALA A 215 -10.00 7.67 -3.46
C ALA A 215 -10.97 6.60 -4.05
N ASN A 216 -10.44 5.62 -4.78
CA ASN A 216 -11.24 4.58 -5.44
C ASN A 216 -11.39 3.29 -4.61
N ARG A 217 -10.98 3.29 -3.34
CA ARG A 217 -11.12 2.12 -2.49
C ARG A 217 -12.57 1.77 -2.22
N PRO A 218 -12.93 0.49 -2.32
CA PRO A 218 -14.25 0.02 -1.96
C PRO A 218 -14.54 0.21 -0.47
N GLN A 219 -15.80 0.47 -0.14
CA GLN A 219 -16.25 0.53 1.25
C GLN A 219 -17.40 -0.44 1.51
N VAL A 220 -17.38 -1.01 2.70
CA VAL A 220 -18.42 -1.90 3.23
C VAL A 220 -18.94 -1.33 4.53
N THR A 221 -20.27 -1.28 4.69
CA THR A 221 -20.90 -0.90 5.94
C THR A 221 -21.46 -2.15 6.63
N PHE A 222 -21.05 -2.36 7.88
CA PHE A 222 -21.69 -3.28 8.80
C PHE A 222 -22.74 -2.55 9.62
N TYR A 223 -23.95 -3.09 9.60
CA TYR A 223 -25.09 -2.61 10.38
C TYR A 223 -25.22 -3.46 11.64
N SER A 224 -25.48 -2.86 12.78
CA SER A 224 -25.76 -3.51 14.05
C SER A 224 -26.69 -2.64 14.90
N ASP A 225 -27.21 -3.22 15.97
CA ASP A 225 -28.06 -2.49 16.93
C ASP A 225 -27.27 -1.44 17.73
N LEU A 226 -25.93 -1.54 17.76
CA LEU A 226 -25.05 -0.57 18.41
C LEU A 226 -24.69 0.63 17.51
N GLY A 227 -25.01 0.54 16.22
CA GLY A 227 -24.64 1.51 15.18
C GLY A 227 -23.91 0.84 14.00
N ASN A 228 -23.41 1.66 13.11
CA ASN A 228 -22.77 1.22 11.88
C ASN A 228 -21.25 1.33 11.97
N ILE A 229 -20.55 0.36 11.41
CA ILE A 229 -19.09 0.41 11.19
C ILE A 229 -18.87 0.45 9.68
N VAL A 230 -18.20 1.51 9.20
CA VAL A 230 -17.80 1.63 7.78
C VAL A 230 -16.32 1.32 7.68
N ILE A 231 -16.00 0.33 6.86
CA ILE A 231 -14.64 -0.08 6.55
C ILE A 231 -14.29 0.24 5.10
N GLU A 232 -13.06 0.63 4.87
CA GLU A 232 -12.45 0.84 3.56
C GLU A 232 -11.45 -0.30 3.32
N LEU A 233 -11.52 -0.92 2.14
CA LEU A 233 -10.64 -2.04 1.75
C LEU A 233 -9.48 -1.53 0.90
N PHE A 234 -8.28 -2.07 1.11
CA PHE A 234 -7.08 -1.65 0.40
C PHE A 234 -6.97 -2.31 -0.97
N ASN A 235 -6.68 -1.52 -2.00
CA ASN A 235 -6.46 -2.02 -3.35
C ASN A 235 -5.13 -2.78 -3.48
N GLU A 236 -4.20 -2.52 -2.59
CA GLU A 236 -2.88 -3.14 -2.50
C GLU A 236 -2.89 -4.56 -1.89
N THR A 237 -4.05 -5.01 -1.42
CA THR A 237 -4.29 -6.40 -0.98
C THR A 237 -5.46 -7.00 -1.76
N PRO A 238 -5.31 -7.17 -3.08
CA PRO A 238 -6.43 -7.49 -3.96
C PRO A 238 -7.08 -8.84 -3.67
N LEU A 239 -6.32 -9.86 -3.24
CA LEU A 239 -6.88 -11.17 -2.93
C LEU A 239 -7.86 -11.09 -1.73
N HIS A 240 -7.45 -10.41 -0.66
CA HIS A 240 -8.28 -10.21 0.52
C HIS A 240 -9.45 -9.27 0.23
N ARG A 241 -9.21 -8.14 -0.46
CA ARG A 241 -10.27 -7.20 -0.87
C ARG A 241 -11.36 -7.90 -1.69
N ASP A 242 -10.97 -8.60 -2.74
CA ASP A 242 -11.94 -9.21 -3.68
C ASP A 242 -12.68 -10.37 -3.04
N ASN A 243 -11.99 -11.18 -2.22
CA ASN A 243 -12.64 -12.19 -1.40
C ASN A 243 -13.66 -11.56 -0.44
N PHE A 244 -13.27 -10.53 0.30
CA PHE A 244 -14.15 -9.86 1.26
C PHE A 244 -15.41 -9.30 0.58
N LEU A 245 -15.26 -8.63 -0.56
CA LEU A 245 -16.38 -8.13 -1.36
C LEU A 245 -17.29 -9.27 -1.86
N ARG A 246 -16.72 -10.41 -2.22
CA ARG A 246 -17.48 -11.63 -2.58
C ARG A 246 -18.27 -12.16 -1.38
N GLN A 247 -17.66 -12.25 -0.20
CA GLN A 247 -18.33 -12.68 1.02
C GLN A 247 -19.49 -11.75 1.41
N VAL A 248 -19.33 -10.43 1.28
CA VAL A 248 -20.42 -9.46 1.49
C VAL A 248 -21.56 -9.68 0.48
N LYS A 249 -21.27 -9.87 -0.81
CA LYS A 249 -22.29 -10.16 -1.83
C LYS A 249 -23.06 -11.46 -1.52
N ASN A 250 -22.36 -12.47 -1.01
CA ASN A 250 -22.94 -13.77 -0.62
C ASN A 250 -23.67 -13.72 0.73
N LYS A 251 -23.75 -12.54 1.39
CA LYS A 251 -24.36 -12.35 2.72
C LYS A 251 -23.72 -13.24 3.80
N THR A 252 -22.44 -13.57 3.64
CA THR A 252 -21.70 -14.40 4.59
C THR A 252 -21.70 -13.79 5.97
N PHE A 253 -21.57 -12.46 6.05
CA PHE A 253 -21.49 -11.73 7.31
C PHE A 253 -22.85 -11.35 7.92
N ASP A 254 -23.96 -11.55 7.21
CA ASP A 254 -25.27 -11.24 7.74
C ASP A 254 -25.61 -12.26 8.85
N GLY A 255 -25.83 -11.75 10.05
CA GLY A 255 -26.19 -12.53 11.22
C GLY A 255 -25.01 -13.08 12.04
N VAL A 256 -23.74 -12.91 11.64
CA VAL A 256 -22.59 -13.40 12.44
C VAL A 256 -22.35 -12.55 13.69
N LEU A 257 -21.73 -13.15 14.70
CA LEU A 257 -21.38 -12.51 15.95
C LEU A 257 -19.96 -11.92 15.92
N TRP A 258 -19.75 -10.88 16.72
CA TRP A 258 -18.43 -10.55 17.23
C TRP A 258 -18.13 -11.57 18.34
N HIS A 259 -17.53 -12.70 17.94
CA HIS A 259 -17.47 -13.90 18.76
C HIS A 259 -16.25 -13.96 19.69
N ARG A 260 -15.24 -13.09 19.48
CA ARG A 260 -14.04 -12.97 20.32
C ARG A 260 -13.67 -11.51 20.50
N VAL A 261 -13.51 -11.10 21.77
CA VAL A 261 -13.19 -9.71 22.13
C VAL A 261 -12.09 -9.72 23.18
N ILE A 262 -10.96 -9.15 22.86
CA ILE A 262 -9.85 -8.97 23.81
C ILE A 262 -9.57 -7.49 23.95
N LYS A 263 -9.78 -6.98 25.14
CA LYS A 263 -9.58 -5.56 25.47
C LYS A 263 -8.15 -5.12 25.20
N ASN A 264 -7.99 -3.93 24.62
CA ASN A 264 -6.71 -3.36 24.21
C ASN A 264 -5.94 -4.22 23.19
N PHE A 265 -6.65 -5.01 22.40
CA PHE A 265 -6.05 -5.85 21.37
C PHE A 265 -6.91 -5.90 20.11
N ILE A 266 -7.99 -6.70 20.09
CA ILE A 266 -8.84 -6.89 18.91
C ILE A 266 -10.30 -7.15 19.26
N ILE A 267 -11.18 -6.92 18.28
CA ILE A 267 -12.48 -7.57 18.20
C ILE A 267 -12.52 -8.44 16.92
N GLN A 268 -13.00 -9.68 17.02
CA GLN A 268 -12.99 -10.70 15.95
C GLN A 268 -14.40 -11.16 15.60
N THR A 269 -14.63 -11.36 14.30
CA THR A 269 -15.89 -11.84 13.71
C THR A 269 -15.65 -12.70 12.48
N GLY A 270 -16.72 -13.10 11.79
CA GLY A 270 -16.65 -13.83 10.52
C GLY A 270 -16.81 -15.34 10.62
N ASP A 271 -16.87 -15.89 11.83
CA ASP A 271 -17.24 -17.31 12.00
C ASP A 271 -18.70 -17.52 11.60
N ARG A 272 -18.92 -18.26 10.51
CA ARG A 272 -20.26 -18.54 9.97
C ARG A 272 -21.13 -19.36 10.91
N LEU A 273 -20.52 -20.21 11.75
CA LEU A 273 -21.24 -21.03 12.75
C LEU A 273 -21.86 -20.17 13.84
N SER A 274 -21.34 -18.94 14.03
CA SER A 274 -21.86 -18.00 15.03
C SER A 274 -23.29 -17.51 14.76
N LYS A 275 -23.79 -17.65 13.53
CA LYS A 275 -25.17 -17.21 13.17
C LYS A 275 -26.25 -17.82 14.05
N ASN A 276 -26.10 -19.09 14.39
CA ASN A 276 -27.07 -19.86 15.17
C ASN A 276 -26.46 -20.35 16.51
N ALA A 277 -25.39 -19.74 16.97
CA ALA A 277 -24.71 -20.15 18.18
C ALA A 277 -25.58 -19.96 19.42
N LYS A 278 -25.52 -20.95 20.30
CA LYS A 278 -26.14 -20.88 21.64
C LYS A 278 -25.25 -20.08 22.60
N PRO A 279 -25.81 -19.45 23.63
CA PRO A 279 -25.02 -18.85 24.69
C PRO A 279 -23.97 -19.84 25.26
N GLY A 280 -22.74 -19.39 25.45
CA GLY A 280 -21.62 -20.20 25.94
C GLY A 280 -21.03 -21.22 24.95
N GLN A 281 -21.54 -21.32 23.72
CA GLN A 281 -20.94 -22.17 22.69
C GLN A 281 -19.59 -21.61 22.28
N MET A 282 -18.55 -22.45 22.25
CA MET A 282 -17.23 -22.12 21.72
C MET A 282 -17.31 -21.79 20.23
N LEU A 283 -16.65 -20.72 19.81
CA LEU A 283 -16.65 -20.20 18.44
C LEU A 283 -15.20 -19.84 18.04
N GLY A 284 -15.01 -19.57 16.75
CA GLY A 284 -13.73 -19.11 16.21
C GLY A 284 -12.95 -20.16 15.42
N GLU A 285 -13.26 -21.45 15.58
CA GLU A 285 -12.64 -22.50 14.75
C GLU A 285 -13.19 -22.48 13.31
N GLY A 286 -14.47 -22.07 13.15
CA GLY A 286 -15.11 -21.97 11.83
C GLY A 286 -15.40 -23.31 11.17
N ASP A 287 -15.75 -23.27 9.88
CA ASP A 287 -16.05 -24.43 9.03
C ASP A 287 -15.33 -24.33 7.66
N GLU A 288 -14.26 -23.54 7.61
CA GLU A 288 -13.48 -23.34 6.39
C GLU A 288 -12.60 -24.56 6.10
N LYS A 289 -12.42 -24.83 4.79
CA LYS A 289 -11.44 -25.85 4.35
C LYS A 289 -10.11 -25.14 4.07
N PRO A 290 -8.97 -25.84 4.22
CA PRO A 290 -7.67 -25.29 3.87
C PRO A 290 -7.59 -24.73 2.44
N SER A 291 -8.37 -25.29 1.50
CA SER A 291 -8.47 -24.79 0.12
C SER A 291 -9.13 -23.42 -0.01
N ASP A 292 -9.87 -22.98 0.99
CA ASP A 292 -10.58 -21.71 0.98
C ASP A 292 -9.68 -20.57 1.52
N HIS A 293 -8.56 -20.90 2.16
CA HIS A 293 -7.63 -19.94 2.73
C HIS A 293 -6.95 -19.09 1.66
N ILE A 294 -6.70 -17.83 2.00
CA ILE A 294 -6.16 -16.82 1.09
C ILE A 294 -4.65 -16.70 1.32
N PRO A 295 -3.81 -16.73 0.25
CA PRO A 295 -2.39 -16.42 0.38
C PRO A 295 -2.15 -15.09 1.08
N ALA A 296 -1.11 -15.02 1.93
CA ALA A 296 -0.76 -13.79 2.65
C ALA A 296 -0.43 -12.64 1.69
N GLU A 297 -0.85 -11.42 2.05
CA GLU A 297 -0.54 -10.19 1.33
C GLU A 297 0.02 -9.16 2.32
N PHE A 298 1.20 -9.43 2.89
CA PHE A 298 1.85 -8.49 3.81
C PHE A 298 2.28 -7.22 3.07
N ARG A 299 1.92 -6.06 3.60
CA ARG A 299 2.20 -4.75 3.00
C ARG A 299 2.83 -3.77 4.01
N ALA A 300 3.38 -4.29 5.12
CA ALA A 300 4.17 -3.47 5.99
C ALA A 300 5.49 -3.03 5.29
N PRO A 301 6.00 -1.82 5.51
CA PRO A 301 5.51 -0.81 6.45
C PRO A 301 4.36 0.07 5.93
N LEU A 302 3.87 -0.11 4.69
CA LEU A 302 2.78 0.71 4.14
C LEU A 302 1.49 0.55 4.97
N TYR A 303 1.11 -0.68 5.28
CA TYR A 303 -0.04 -1.03 6.15
C TYR A 303 0.42 -1.93 7.28
N PHE A 304 0.17 -1.52 8.49
CA PHE A 304 0.58 -2.19 9.72
C PHE A 304 -0.54 -2.13 10.76
N HIS A 305 -0.45 -2.88 11.85
CA HIS A 305 -1.54 -3.13 12.80
C HIS A 305 -1.80 -1.97 13.77
N GLN A 306 -1.88 -0.73 13.26
CA GLN A 306 -2.33 0.40 14.08
C GLN A 306 -3.82 0.30 14.42
N ARG A 307 -4.26 1.00 15.47
CA ARG A 307 -5.66 1.08 15.88
C ARG A 307 -6.58 1.40 14.71
N GLY A 308 -7.70 0.67 14.59
CA GLY A 308 -8.71 0.81 13.56
C GLY A 308 -8.41 0.04 12.26
N MET A 309 -7.26 -0.64 12.16
CA MET A 309 -6.97 -1.49 10.99
C MET A 309 -7.74 -2.80 11.04
N LEU A 310 -8.07 -3.29 9.84
CA LEU A 310 -8.71 -4.56 9.58
C LEU A 310 -7.65 -5.57 9.16
N ASN A 311 -7.50 -6.68 9.88
CA ASN A 311 -6.61 -7.76 9.49
C ASN A 311 -7.31 -9.11 9.43
N ALA A 312 -6.86 -9.98 8.55
CA ALA A 312 -7.40 -11.32 8.42
C ALA A 312 -6.93 -12.20 9.58
N ALA A 313 -7.84 -13.03 10.12
CA ALA A 313 -7.46 -14.07 11.07
C ALA A 313 -6.73 -15.20 10.36
N ARG A 314 -5.92 -15.96 11.07
CA ARG A 314 -5.27 -17.18 10.58
C ARG A 314 -4.92 -18.14 11.72
N GLU A 315 -4.71 -19.39 11.38
CA GLU A 315 -4.17 -20.40 12.29
C GLU A 315 -2.68 -20.17 12.58
N GLY A 316 -2.19 -20.75 13.65
CA GLY A 316 -0.78 -20.68 14.05
C GLY A 316 0.18 -21.31 13.04
N ASP A 317 1.45 -20.92 13.08
CA ASP A 317 2.46 -21.36 12.12
C ASP A 317 2.76 -22.87 12.18
N ASP A 318 2.43 -23.52 13.28
CA ASP A 318 2.57 -24.98 13.48
C ASP A 318 1.63 -25.79 12.59
N VAL A 319 0.45 -25.26 12.28
CA VAL A 319 -0.55 -25.89 11.38
C VAL A 319 -0.70 -25.14 10.05
N ASN A 320 -0.23 -23.91 9.98
CA ASN A 320 -0.34 -23.03 8.81
C ASN A 320 1.01 -22.32 8.52
N PRO A 321 2.06 -23.06 8.16
CA PRO A 321 3.39 -22.50 7.92
C PRO A 321 3.43 -21.53 6.72
N GLU A 322 2.47 -21.60 5.81
CA GLU A 322 2.32 -20.67 4.68
C GLU A 322 1.65 -19.34 5.10
N GLN A 323 1.25 -19.20 6.36
CA GLN A 323 0.60 -18.01 6.93
C GLN A 323 -0.63 -17.55 6.13
N LYS A 324 -1.33 -18.48 5.50
CA LYS A 324 -2.57 -18.20 4.77
C LYS A 324 -3.65 -17.68 5.71
N SER A 325 -4.45 -16.78 5.21
CA SER A 325 -5.54 -16.15 5.96
C SER A 325 -6.85 -16.92 5.81
N SER A 326 -7.68 -16.91 6.86
CA SER A 326 -9.08 -17.30 6.77
C SER A 326 -9.80 -16.48 5.70
N SER A 327 -10.70 -17.11 4.95
CA SER A 327 -11.51 -16.46 3.92
C SER A 327 -12.70 -15.67 4.49
N THR A 328 -13.06 -15.90 5.75
CA THR A 328 -14.22 -15.26 6.37
C THR A 328 -13.91 -14.57 7.69
N GLN A 329 -13.00 -15.10 8.51
CA GLN A 329 -12.71 -14.51 9.80
C GLN A 329 -11.71 -13.35 9.72
N PHE A 330 -12.03 -12.27 10.40
CA PHE A 330 -11.19 -11.08 10.45
C PHE A 330 -11.31 -10.37 11.79
N THR A 331 -10.36 -9.48 12.07
CA THR A 331 -10.35 -8.67 13.28
C THR A 331 -10.28 -7.18 12.96
N ILE A 332 -10.78 -6.36 13.88
CA ILE A 332 -10.49 -4.92 13.94
C ILE A 332 -9.56 -4.69 15.12
N VAL A 333 -8.43 -4.05 14.86
CA VAL A 333 -7.45 -3.73 15.89
C VAL A 333 -7.99 -2.61 16.77
N THR A 334 -8.14 -2.86 18.06
CA THR A 334 -8.40 -1.85 19.08
C THR A 334 -7.11 -1.39 19.76
N GLY A 335 -6.23 -2.34 20.04
CA GLY A 335 -4.84 -2.15 20.42
C GLY A 335 -4.59 -1.36 21.69
N MET A 336 -3.31 -1.26 22.07
CA MET A 336 -2.83 -0.47 23.21
C MET A 336 -1.87 0.62 22.74
N ILE A 337 -1.64 1.62 23.59
CA ILE A 337 -0.53 2.57 23.44
C ILE A 337 0.75 1.91 23.95
N TYR A 338 1.82 2.05 23.19
CA TYR A 338 3.13 1.48 23.51
C TYR A 338 4.09 2.54 24.05
N ASP A 339 5.05 2.08 24.82
CA ASP A 339 6.33 2.76 25.08
C ASP A 339 7.45 2.06 24.30
N ASP A 340 8.67 2.62 24.36
CA ASP A 340 9.79 2.05 23.61
C ASP A 340 10.18 0.66 24.09
N GLU A 341 10.10 0.36 25.40
CA GLU A 341 10.40 -0.95 25.95
C GLU A 341 9.45 -2.04 25.42
N LYS A 342 8.14 -1.74 25.38
CA LYS A 342 7.15 -2.66 24.82
C LYS A 342 7.36 -2.86 23.32
N LEU A 343 7.72 -1.81 22.58
CA LEU A 343 8.02 -1.93 21.14
C LEU A 343 9.29 -2.74 20.88
N ASP A 344 10.32 -2.63 21.74
CA ASP A 344 11.51 -3.47 21.64
C ASP A 344 11.20 -4.94 21.91
N ASN A 345 10.28 -5.23 22.83
CA ASN A 345 9.82 -6.60 23.07
C ASN A 345 8.94 -7.10 21.90
N CYS A 346 8.11 -6.26 21.28
CA CYS A 346 7.41 -6.62 20.05
C CYS A 346 8.40 -6.92 18.92
N GLN A 347 9.47 -6.11 18.76
CA GLN A 347 10.48 -6.32 17.74
C GLN A 347 11.18 -7.69 17.89
N LYS A 348 11.49 -8.12 19.10
CA LYS A 348 12.07 -9.46 19.34
C LYS A 348 11.14 -10.57 18.83
N ARG A 349 9.84 -10.48 19.12
CA ARG A 349 8.83 -11.44 18.61
C ARG A 349 8.70 -11.40 17.09
N ILE A 350 8.70 -10.20 16.50
CA ILE A 350 8.69 -10.01 15.05
C ILE A 350 9.94 -10.65 14.42
N ASP A 351 11.11 -10.47 15.04
CA ASP A 351 12.36 -11.07 14.56
C ASP A 351 12.30 -12.61 14.56
N GLU A 352 11.69 -13.22 15.58
CA GLU A 352 11.49 -14.67 15.64
C GLU A 352 10.58 -15.14 14.48
N TRP A 353 9.47 -14.45 14.21
CA TRP A 353 8.49 -14.87 13.21
C TRP A 353 8.90 -14.54 11.78
N THR A 354 9.69 -13.49 11.59
CA THR A 354 10.14 -13.04 10.27
C THR A 354 11.60 -13.40 9.97
N ASN A 355 12.26 -14.18 10.84
CA ASN A 355 13.71 -14.44 10.74
C ASN A 355 14.54 -13.15 10.63
N GLY A 356 14.11 -12.08 11.31
CA GLY A 356 14.77 -10.78 11.33
C GLY A 356 14.61 -9.93 10.07
N HIS A 357 13.83 -10.39 9.09
CA HIS A 357 13.64 -9.65 7.82
C HIS A 357 12.82 -8.39 7.94
N PHE A 358 11.95 -8.29 8.94
CA PHE A 358 11.09 -7.12 9.13
C PHE A 358 11.46 -6.34 10.38
N LYS A 359 11.53 -5.01 10.25
CA LYS A 359 11.81 -4.10 11.38
C LYS A 359 10.75 -3.01 11.46
N LEU A 360 10.32 -2.70 12.69
CA LEU A 360 9.46 -1.55 12.96
C LEU A 360 10.19 -0.26 12.59
N THR A 361 9.66 0.47 11.62
CA THR A 361 10.23 1.75 11.21
C THR A 361 10.02 2.83 12.28
N PRO A 362 10.81 3.92 12.29
CA PRO A 362 10.57 5.05 13.20
C PRO A 362 9.13 5.59 13.12
N GLU A 363 8.54 5.66 11.93
CA GLU A 363 7.14 6.09 11.72
C GLU A 363 6.15 5.13 12.39
N MET A 364 6.36 3.81 12.24
CA MET A 364 5.51 2.80 12.90
C MET A 364 5.61 2.90 14.41
N ARG A 365 6.83 3.02 14.96
CA ARG A 365 7.05 3.18 16.40
C ARG A 365 6.34 4.41 16.94
N GLU A 366 6.44 5.55 16.25
CA GLU A 366 5.76 6.78 16.65
C GLU A 366 4.24 6.64 16.60
N THR A 367 3.70 5.98 15.57
CA THR A 367 2.29 5.68 15.46
C THR A 367 1.80 4.80 16.62
N TYR A 368 2.54 3.77 16.98
CA TYR A 368 2.18 2.90 18.12
C TYR A 368 2.26 3.62 19.47
N LYS A 369 3.14 4.61 19.62
CA LYS A 369 3.23 5.43 20.84
C LYS A 369 2.10 6.48 20.94
N THR A 370 1.53 6.90 19.83
CA THR A 370 0.53 7.98 19.79
C THR A 370 -0.91 7.49 19.54
N ILE A 371 -1.07 6.58 18.59
CA ILE A 371 -2.37 6.03 18.15
C ILE A 371 -2.64 4.65 18.77
N GLY A 372 -1.58 3.86 18.96
CA GLY A 372 -1.67 2.50 19.45
C GLY A 372 -1.93 1.47 18.36
N GLY A 373 -2.06 0.21 18.79
CA GLY A 373 -2.28 -0.91 17.88
C GLY A 373 -1.85 -2.26 18.45
N ALA A 374 -1.46 -3.17 17.55
CA ALA A 374 -1.02 -4.54 17.86
C ALA A 374 0.31 -4.86 17.16
N ALA A 375 1.38 -4.13 17.54
CA ALA A 375 2.68 -4.14 16.86
C ALA A 375 3.27 -5.55 16.65
N HIS A 376 3.02 -6.49 17.57
CA HIS A 376 3.52 -7.85 17.51
C HIS A 376 2.92 -8.71 16.38
N LEU A 377 1.90 -8.23 15.66
CA LEU A 377 1.31 -8.92 14.51
C LEU A 377 1.96 -8.51 13.18
N ASP A 378 2.78 -7.46 13.19
CA ASP A 378 3.39 -6.95 11.96
C ASP A 378 4.32 -7.97 11.31
N GLY A 379 4.26 -8.03 9.99
CA GLY A 379 5.04 -8.97 9.20
C GLY A 379 4.49 -10.41 9.14
N SER A 380 3.41 -10.72 9.90
CA SER A 380 2.86 -12.09 9.97
C SER A 380 1.35 -12.21 9.79
N TYR A 381 0.64 -11.09 9.72
CA TYR A 381 -0.81 -11.03 9.41
C TYR A 381 -1.09 -10.01 8.31
N THR A 382 -2.07 -10.30 7.46
CA THR A 382 -2.44 -9.40 6.37
C THR A 382 -3.40 -8.32 6.85
N VAL A 383 -2.95 -7.07 6.80
CA VAL A 383 -3.79 -5.88 6.98
C VAL A 383 -4.38 -5.50 5.62
N PHE A 384 -5.72 -5.53 5.48
CA PHE A 384 -6.38 -5.36 4.18
C PHE A 384 -7.46 -4.27 4.13
N GLY A 385 -7.62 -3.53 5.23
CA GLY A 385 -8.58 -2.44 5.32
C GLY A 385 -8.44 -1.62 6.60
N ARG A 386 -9.32 -0.64 6.74
CA ARG A 386 -9.41 0.20 7.94
C ARG A 386 -10.84 0.64 8.22
N VAL A 387 -11.14 0.93 9.47
CA VAL A 387 -12.37 1.61 9.86
C VAL A 387 -12.25 3.09 9.50
N VAL A 388 -13.20 3.61 8.72
CA VAL A 388 -13.29 5.03 8.35
C VAL A 388 -14.41 5.76 9.09
N SER A 389 -15.35 5.01 9.67
CA SER A 389 -16.40 5.56 10.52
C SER A 389 -16.93 4.47 11.46
N GLY A 390 -17.37 4.81 12.68
CA GLY A 390 -17.93 3.87 13.64
C GLY A 390 -16.91 3.25 14.60
N MET A 391 -15.76 3.88 14.84
CA MET A 391 -14.84 3.44 15.90
C MET A 391 -15.46 3.47 17.29
N ASP A 392 -16.41 4.36 17.56
CA ASP A 392 -17.19 4.36 18.81
C ASP A 392 -18.04 3.09 18.99
N VAL A 393 -18.52 2.50 17.88
CA VAL A 393 -19.22 1.20 17.89
C VAL A 393 -18.24 0.07 18.18
N VAL A 394 -17.06 0.09 17.56
CA VAL A 394 -15.97 -0.86 17.85
C VAL A 394 -15.59 -0.82 19.31
N GLU A 395 -15.46 0.37 19.90
CA GLU A 395 -15.13 0.56 21.32
C GLU A 395 -16.23 0.09 22.28
N LYS A 396 -17.50 0.23 21.88
CA LYS A 396 -18.62 -0.35 22.66
C LYS A 396 -18.54 -1.86 22.72
N ILE A 397 -18.22 -2.51 21.59
CA ILE A 397 -18.02 -3.97 21.50
C ILE A 397 -16.79 -4.38 22.33
N GLU A 398 -15.68 -3.67 22.22
CA GLU A 398 -14.44 -3.93 22.98
C GLU A 398 -14.64 -3.93 24.50
N ARG A 399 -15.55 -3.09 25.00
CA ARG A 399 -15.86 -2.99 26.44
C ARG A 399 -16.77 -4.09 26.95
N ALA A 400 -17.16 -5.04 26.11
CA ALA A 400 -18.03 -6.13 26.51
C ALA A 400 -17.39 -6.99 27.59
N THR A 401 -18.21 -7.45 28.53
CA THR A 401 -17.81 -8.52 29.45
C THR A 401 -17.76 -9.84 28.67
N THR A 402 -16.65 -10.56 28.76
CA THR A 402 -16.41 -11.82 28.08
C THR A 402 -16.34 -13.00 29.04
N ASP A 403 -16.54 -14.19 28.51
CA ASP A 403 -16.31 -15.46 29.19
C ASP A 403 -14.83 -15.87 29.16
N GLN A 404 -14.51 -17.07 29.63
CA GLN A 404 -13.15 -17.61 29.67
C GLN A 404 -12.52 -17.88 28.27
N HIS A 405 -13.30 -17.79 27.19
CA HIS A 405 -12.89 -17.97 25.79
C HIS A 405 -12.89 -16.62 25.03
N ASP A 406 -12.86 -15.51 25.74
CA ASP A 406 -12.95 -14.16 25.17
C ASP A 406 -14.26 -13.88 24.42
N ARG A 407 -15.28 -14.73 24.54
CA ARG A 407 -16.57 -14.52 23.91
C ARG A 407 -17.41 -13.54 24.74
N PRO A 408 -18.01 -12.49 24.12
CA PRO A 408 -18.96 -11.62 24.82
C PRO A 408 -20.12 -12.42 25.42
N ILE A 409 -20.45 -12.15 26.70
CA ILE A 409 -21.59 -12.78 27.39
C ILE A 409 -22.93 -12.38 26.74
N HIS A 410 -23.00 -11.15 26.23
CA HIS A 410 -24.11 -10.66 25.43
C HIS A 410 -23.69 -10.64 23.96
N ASP A 411 -24.48 -11.26 23.09
CA ASP A 411 -24.20 -11.35 21.66
C ASP A 411 -24.28 -9.98 20.98
N PHE A 412 -23.20 -9.58 20.30
CA PHE A 412 -23.18 -8.45 19.38
C PHE A 412 -23.15 -8.99 17.95
N ARG A 413 -24.09 -8.56 17.13
CA ARG A 413 -24.34 -9.18 15.82
C ARG A 413 -24.21 -8.18 14.68
N ILE A 414 -23.55 -8.59 13.60
CA ILE A 414 -23.67 -7.91 12.33
C ILE A 414 -25.01 -8.28 11.71
N THR A 415 -26.00 -7.40 11.80
CA THR A 415 -27.34 -7.68 11.26
C THR A 415 -27.34 -7.72 9.74
N LYS A 416 -26.46 -6.92 9.11
CA LYS A 416 -26.28 -6.85 7.66
C LYS A 416 -24.92 -6.29 7.30
N ALA A 417 -24.34 -6.78 6.18
CA ALA A 417 -23.18 -6.20 5.53
C ALA A 417 -23.53 -5.72 4.11
N LYS A 418 -23.09 -4.52 3.73
CA LYS A 418 -23.40 -3.95 2.40
C LYS A 418 -22.20 -3.21 1.82
N ILE A 419 -21.91 -3.44 0.52
CA ILE A 419 -20.97 -2.60 -0.22
C ILE A 419 -21.62 -1.23 -0.44
N THR A 420 -21.03 -0.19 0.13
CA THR A 420 -21.57 1.19 0.09
C THR A 420 -20.79 2.10 -0.87
N LYS A 421 -19.58 1.68 -1.25
CA LYS A 421 -18.78 2.30 -2.32
C LYS A 421 -18.04 1.19 -3.08
N LYS A 422 -18.01 1.29 -4.41
CA LYS A 422 -17.31 0.34 -5.30
C LYS A 422 -16.01 0.94 -5.78
#